data_a9ab8277a1930ddf4dbe1fcdb1a35ca5
#
_entry.id   a9ab8277a1930ddf4dbe1fcdb1a35ca5
#
_cell.length_a   1.000
_cell.length_b   1.000
_cell.length_c   1.000
_cell.angle_alpha   90.00
_cell.angle_beta   90.00
_cell.angle_gamma   90.00
#
_symmetry.space_group_name_H-M   'P 1'
#
loop_
_entity.id
_entity.type
_entity.pdbx_description
1 polymer ?
#
loop_
_entity_poly.entity_id
_entity_poly.type
_entity_poly.pdbx_seq_one_letter_code
_entity_poly.pdbx_strand_id
1 'polypeptide(L)'
;ITTAQQDHTYDVESIAKRTNAKIISNYEISNHYFNLGIENSHPMDLGGAYNFPFGSIKMVPALHSSTFDDGSAGGCACGFIIKTLDKTVYVAGATALHFDMQLIPVRYKVDLAVLPIGGNFTMDVEDAIMASDFVKCNKVLGYHYDTNPLIKIDDKDLAVRSFKAKGKELILLGVGQKVLA
;
A
#
# COMPACT_ATOMS: atom_id res chain seq x y z
N ILE A 1 3.81 5.53 4.98
CA ILE A 1 2.51 6.17 4.65
C ILE A 1 2.46 6.34 3.14
N THR A 2 1.33 6.01 2.50
CA THR A 2 1.18 5.97 1.04
C THR A 2 0.46 7.19 0.46
N THR A 3 -0.37 7.85 1.26
CA THR A 3 -1.13 9.05 0.91
C THR A 3 -1.51 9.83 2.17
N ALA A 4 -1.82 11.11 2.04
CA ALA A 4 -2.15 11.99 3.16
C ALA A 4 -3.62 11.91 3.62
N GLN A 5 -4.47 11.14 2.94
CA GLN A 5 -5.88 11.05 3.30
C GLN A 5 -6.09 10.46 4.70
N GLN A 6 -7.17 10.88 5.34
CA GLN A 6 -7.46 10.59 6.75
C GLN A 6 -7.44 9.09 7.08
N ASP A 7 -8.05 8.27 6.24
CA ASP A 7 -8.10 6.81 6.43
C ASP A 7 -6.72 6.13 6.38
N HIS A 8 -5.70 6.80 5.84
CA HIS A 8 -4.30 6.36 5.85
C HIS A 8 -3.43 7.05 6.93
N THR A 9 -3.93 8.10 7.56
CA THR A 9 -3.14 8.96 8.45
C THR A 9 -3.71 9.10 9.86
N TYR A 10 -4.95 8.67 10.11
CA TYR A 10 -5.70 8.89 11.35
C TYR A 10 -4.93 8.52 12.62
N ASP A 11 -4.27 7.38 12.65
CA ASP A 11 -3.55 6.87 13.83
C ASP A 11 -2.03 7.09 13.78
N VAL A 12 -1.49 7.71 12.73
CA VAL A 12 -0.04 7.83 12.50
C VAL A 12 0.65 8.54 13.67
N GLU A 13 0.12 9.67 14.10
CA GLU A 13 0.72 10.46 15.18
C GLU A 13 0.75 9.67 16.50
N SER A 14 -0.37 9.05 16.87
CA SER A 14 -0.47 8.26 18.11
C SER A 14 0.46 7.03 18.07
N ILE A 15 0.53 6.33 16.95
CA ILE A 15 1.41 5.18 16.78
C ILE A 15 2.88 5.62 16.85
N ALA A 16 3.27 6.64 16.09
CA ALA A 16 4.65 7.11 16.03
C ALA A 16 5.15 7.58 17.40
N LYS A 17 4.35 8.39 18.12
CA LYS A 17 4.70 8.86 19.47
C LYS A 17 4.83 7.73 20.49
N ARG A 18 3.91 6.74 20.45
CA ARG A 18 3.91 5.61 21.38
C ARG A 18 5.04 4.61 21.15
N THR A 19 5.40 4.37 19.89
CA THR A 19 6.33 3.30 19.50
C THR A 19 7.70 3.82 19.07
N ASN A 20 7.84 5.11 18.86
CA ASN A 20 8.99 5.73 18.19
C ASN A 20 9.25 5.12 16.80
N ALA A 21 8.18 4.66 16.12
CA ALA A 21 8.29 4.11 14.77
C ALA A 21 8.76 5.19 13.79
N LYS A 22 9.66 4.82 12.89
CA LYS A 22 10.10 5.72 11.83
C LYS A 22 9.00 5.88 10.79
N ILE A 23 8.62 7.13 10.50
CA ILE A 23 7.73 7.46 9.38
C ILE A 23 8.56 7.46 8.10
N ILE A 24 8.11 6.69 7.11
CA ILE A 24 8.67 6.68 5.76
C ILE A 24 7.54 7.07 4.81
N SER A 25 7.72 8.15 4.06
CA SER A 25 6.73 8.68 3.11
C SER A 25 7.37 9.63 2.11
N ASN A 26 6.55 10.26 1.24
CA ASN A 26 7.00 11.38 0.43
C ASN A 26 7.42 12.56 1.30
N TYR A 27 8.04 13.57 0.68
CA TYR A 27 8.58 14.72 1.40
C TYR A 27 7.50 15.48 2.15
N GLU A 28 6.35 15.76 1.54
CA GLU A 28 5.28 16.56 2.10
C GLU A 28 4.68 15.92 3.35
N ILE A 29 4.38 14.62 3.30
CA ILE A 29 3.85 13.88 4.45
C ILE A 29 4.90 13.78 5.56
N SER A 30 6.16 13.49 5.22
CA SER A 30 7.24 13.41 6.21
C SER A 30 7.47 14.74 6.90
N ASN A 31 7.44 15.86 6.17
CA ASN A 31 7.58 17.21 6.70
C ASN A 31 6.37 17.63 7.56
N HIS A 32 5.16 17.24 7.18
CA HIS A 32 3.96 17.46 7.98
C HIS A 32 4.13 16.86 9.39
N TYR A 33 4.51 15.59 9.49
CA TYR A 33 4.71 14.92 10.78
C TYR A 33 5.93 15.43 11.55
N PHE A 34 6.99 15.83 10.85
CA PHE A 34 8.14 16.49 11.47
C PHE A 34 7.70 17.78 12.18
N ASN A 35 6.88 18.60 11.56
CA ASN A 35 6.33 19.83 12.14
C ASN A 35 5.37 19.57 13.33
N LEU A 36 4.80 18.36 13.44
CA LEU A 36 4.04 17.90 14.61
C LEU A 36 4.92 17.30 15.71
N GLY A 37 6.25 17.43 15.59
CA GLY A 37 7.22 16.97 16.59
C GLY A 37 7.59 15.48 16.46
N ILE A 38 7.31 14.82 15.34
CA ILE A 38 7.73 13.46 15.06
C ILE A 38 9.00 13.49 14.20
N GLU A 39 10.15 13.63 14.87
CA GLU A 39 11.44 13.80 14.22
C GLU A 39 11.94 12.49 13.55
N ASN A 40 11.51 11.32 14.06
CA ASN A 40 11.92 10.03 13.50
C ASN A 40 11.20 9.76 12.17
N SER A 41 11.58 10.50 11.13
CA SER A 41 11.04 10.38 9.78
C SER A 41 12.14 10.21 8.74
N HIS A 42 11.80 9.66 7.59
CA HIS A 42 12.68 9.52 6.43
C HIS A 42 11.90 9.87 5.16
N PRO A 43 12.08 11.09 4.65
CA PRO A 43 11.43 11.50 3.42
C PRO A 43 12.05 10.79 2.20
N MET A 44 11.21 10.38 1.30
CA MET A 44 11.57 9.82 -0.01
C MET A 44 10.82 10.55 -1.11
N ASP A 45 11.02 10.13 -2.36
CA ASP A 45 10.19 10.53 -3.48
C ASP A 45 10.05 9.36 -4.47
N LEU A 46 9.11 9.50 -5.41
CA LEU A 46 8.83 8.47 -6.41
C LEU A 46 10.12 8.07 -7.16
N GLY A 47 10.35 6.77 -7.25
CA GLY A 47 11.57 6.24 -7.83
C GLY A 47 12.77 6.19 -6.87
N GLY A 48 12.69 6.81 -5.69
CA GLY A 48 13.72 6.73 -4.65
C GLY A 48 13.82 5.33 -4.02
N ALA A 49 15.00 4.96 -3.56
CA ALA A 49 15.24 3.74 -2.79
C ALA A 49 16.24 4.02 -1.68
N TYR A 50 16.06 3.37 -0.53
CA TYR A 50 16.95 3.51 0.61
C TYR A 50 17.12 2.18 1.37
N ASN A 51 18.32 1.96 1.92
CA ASN A 51 18.63 0.79 2.73
C ASN A 51 18.46 1.13 4.22
N PHE A 52 17.65 0.30 4.88
CA PHE A 52 17.43 0.33 6.33
C PHE A 52 18.07 -0.91 6.98
N PRO A 53 18.21 -0.97 8.31
CA PRO A 53 18.77 -2.15 8.98
C PRO A 53 18.05 -3.47 8.70
N PHE A 54 16.75 -3.43 8.38
CA PHE A 54 15.93 -4.61 8.07
C PHE A 54 15.93 -5.01 6.58
N GLY A 55 16.49 -4.19 5.70
CA GLY A 55 16.43 -4.38 4.25
C GLY A 55 16.32 -3.08 3.49
N SER A 56 15.63 -3.05 2.35
CA SER A 56 15.48 -1.86 1.52
C SER A 56 14.02 -1.53 1.24
N ILE A 57 13.75 -0.25 1.04
CA ILE A 57 12.46 0.25 0.57
C ILE A 57 12.69 1.01 -0.74
N LYS A 58 11.84 0.74 -1.73
CA LYS A 58 11.70 1.48 -2.98
C LYS A 58 10.32 2.12 -3.01
N MET A 59 10.26 3.44 -3.18
CA MET A 59 9.00 4.14 -3.43
C MET A 59 8.64 4.04 -4.91
N VAL A 60 7.41 3.67 -5.19
CA VAL A 60 6.87 3.51 -6.56
C VAL A 60 5.60 4.34 -6.73
N PRO A 61 5.19 4.70 -7.95
CA PRO A 61 3.96 5.45 -8.18
C PRO A 61 2.71 4.72 -7.67
N ALA A 62 1.72 5.51 -7.24
CA ALA A 62 0.33 5.14 -7.09
C ALA A 62 -0.53 6.23 -7.72
N LEU A 63 -1.63 5.84 -8.38
CA LEU A 63 -2.55 6.77 -9.01
C LEU A 63 -3.73 7.04 -8.08
N HIS A 64 -3.59 8.04 -7.25
CA HIS A 64 -4.61 8.46 -6.28
C HIS A 64 -4.36 9.91 -5.85
N SER A 65 -5.35 10.55 -5.24
CA SER A 65 -5.18 11.86 -4.61
C SER A 65 -4.39 11.72 -3.29
N SER A 66 -3.78 12.82 -2.86
CA SER A 66 -3.04 12.88 -1.57
C SER A 66 -3.18 14.28 -0.99
N THR A 67 -4.17 14.45 -0.13
CA THR A 67 -4.50 15.73 0.52
C THR A 67 -4.88 15.45 1.96
N PHE A 68 -4.36 16.23 2.89
CA PHE A 68 -4.74 16.16 4.30
C PHE A 68 -6.16 16.73 4.51
N ASP A 69 -6.80 16.44 5.63
CA ASP A 69 -8.16 16.88 5.97
C ASP A 69 -8.30 18.41 6.05
N ASP A 70 -7.23 19.10 6.38
CA ASP A 70 -7.19 20.56 6.39
C ASP A 70 -7.05 21.19 5.01
N GLY A 71 -7.01 20.38 3.95
CA GLY A 71 -6.84 20.80 2.57
C GLY A 71 -5.38 21.02 2.15
N SER A 72 -4.41 20.84 3.04
CA SER A 72 -3.01 20.95 2.67
C SER A 72 -2.54 19.79 1.78
N ALA A 73 -1.58 20.06 0.90
CA ALA A 73 -1.08 19.06 -0.05
C ALA A 73 -0.27 17.98 0.65
N GLY A 74 -0.55 16.72 0.34
CA GLY A 74 0.19 15.56 0.80
C GLY A 74 1.19 15.00 -0.21
N GLY A 75 1.53 15.77 -1.26
CA GLY A 75 2.44 15.32 -2.32
C GLY A 75 1.83 14.21 -3.20
N CYS A 76 2.65 13.46 -3.88
CA CYS A 76 2.23 12.36 -4.73
C CYS A 76 1.87 11.12 -3.91
N ALA A 77 0.73 10.50 -4.21
CA ALA A 77 0.43 9.17 -3.67
C ALA A 77 1.48 8.15 -4.15
N CYS A 78 1.77 7.17 -3.32
CA CYS A 78 2.83 6.20 -3.61
C CYS A 78 2.48 4.79 -3.11
N GLY A 79 3.19 3.82 -3.65
CA GLY A 79 3.31 2.48 -3.11
C GLY A 79 4.75 2.21 -2.67
N PHE A 80 4.98 1.06 -2.07
CA PHE A 80 6.31 0.65 -1.60
C PHE A 80 6.63 -0.79 -2.00
N ILE A 81 7.87 -1.01 -2.41
CA ILE A 81 8.47 -2.33 -2.46
C ILE A 81 9.38 -2.44 -1.25
N ILE A 82 9.04 -3.34 -0.33
CA ILE A 82 9.77 -3.60 0.90
C ILE A 82 10.51 -4.92 0.71
N LYS A 83 11.83 -4.87 0.66
CA LYS A 83 12.68 -6.06 0.50
C LYS A 83 13.45 -6.31 1.78
N THR A 84 13.24 -7.48 2.38
CA THR A 84 14.04 -8.01 3.49
C THR A 84 15.08 -9.01 2.97
N LEU A 85 15.75 -9.73 3.86
CA LEU A 85 16.69 -10.80 3.49
C LEU A 85 16.00 -11.92 2.71
N ASP A 86 14.76 -12.28 3.10
CA ASP A 86 14.09 -13.48 2.64
C ASP A 86 12.87 -13.19 1.74
N LYS A 87 12.30 -11.99 1.83
CA LYS A 87 11.00 -11.66 1.23
C LYS A 87 10.98 -10.29 0.57
N THR A 88 10.15 -10.18 -0.45
CA THR A 88 9.82 -8.90 -1.09
C THR A 88 8.30 -8.73 -1.07
N VAL A 89 7.84 -7.65 -0.45
CA VAL A 89 6.43 -7.30 -0.36
C VAL A 89 6.20 -6.03 -1.19
N TYR A 90 5.22 -6.07 -2.09
CA TYR A 90 4.72 -4.86 -2.76
C TYR A 90 3.45 -4.38 -2.05
N VAL A 91 3.48 -3.17 -1.53
CA VAL A 91 2.33 -2.47 -0.97
C VAL A 91 1.92 -1.39 -1.97
N ALA A 92 0.78 -1.60 -2.63
CA ALA A 92 0.36 -0.72 -3.72
C ALA A 92 -0.05 0.69 -3.27
N GLY A 93 -0.51 0.83 -2.02
CA GLY A 93 -1.17 2.05 -1.56
C GLY A 93 -2.60 2.13 -2.09
N ALA A 94 -3.31 3.20 -1.80
CA ALA A 94 -4.55 3.52 -2.51
C ALA A 94 -4.19 3.90 -3.95
N THR A 95 -4.68 3.13 -4.92
CA THR A 95 -4.31 3.30 -6.33
C THR A 95 -5.36 2.73 -7.27
N ALA A 96 -5.51 3.34 -8.45
CA ALA A 96 -6.06 2.70 -9.63
C ALA A 96 -5.05 1.68 -10.22
N LEU A 97 -5.53 0.80 -11.11
CA LEU A 97 -4.65 -0.02 -11.95
C LEU A 97 -3.88 0.88 -12.92
N HIS A 98 -2.55 0.68 -13.04
CA HIS A 98 -1.72 1.45 -13.96
C HIS A 98 -0.56 0.63 -14.53
N PHE A 99 -0.09 1.02 -15.70
CA PHE A 99 0.93 0.26 -16.43
C PHE A 99 2.31 0.22 -15.76
N ASP A 100 2.67 1.22 -14.96
CA ASP A 100 3.97 1.24 -14.28
C ASP A 100 4.15 0.08 -13.29
N MET A 101 3.09 -0.58 -12.86
CA MET A 101 3.15 -1.82 -12.08
C MET A 101 3.94 -2.92 -12.82
N GLN A 102 3.95 -2.93 -14.16
CA GLN A 102 4.73 -3.88 -14.97
C GLN A 102 6.24 -3.67 -14.88
N LEU A 103 6.71 -2.52 -14.42
CA LEU A 103 8.13 -2.27 -14.20
C LEU A 103 8.65 -2.95 -12.93
N ILE A 104 7.77 -3.29 -11.98
CA ILE A 104 8.15 -3.91 -10.70
C ILE A 104 8.86 -5.25 -10.93
N PRO A 105 8.29 -6.22 -11.70
CA PRO A 105 8.93 -7.53 -11.87
C PRO A 105 10.18 -7.52 -12.74
N VAL A 106 10.51 -6.41 -13.39
CA VAL A 106 11.79 -6.25 -14.11
C VAL A 106 12.97 -6.30 -13.12
N ARG A 107 12.79 -5.82 -11.89
CA ARG A 107 13.84 -5.72 -10.87
C ARG A 107 13.57 -6.51 -9.59
N TYR A 108 12.31 -6.82 -9.29
CA TYR A 108 11.90 -7.42 -8.03
C TYR A 108 11.05 -8.67 -8.27
N LYS A 109 11.38 -9.75 -7.59
CA LYS A 109 10.48 -10.91 -7.47
C LYS A 109 9.62 -10.67 -6.24
N VAL A 110 8.34 -10.35 -6.46
CA VAL A 110 7.38 -10.08 -5.38
C VAL A 110 6.86 -11.40 -4.81
N ASP A 111 6.96 -11.58 -3.49
CA ASP A 111 6.47 -12.76 -2.78
C ASP A 111 5.04 -12.57 -2.25
N LEU A 112 4.67 -11.32 -1.95
CA LEU A 112 3.32 -10.92 -1.52
C LEU A 112 2.98 -9.54 -2.10
N ALA A 113 1.84 -9.44 -2.78
CA ALA A 113 1.29 -8.16 -3.20
C ALA A 113 0.13 -7.75 -2.27
N VAL A 114 0.20 -6.55 -1.71
CA VAL A 114 -0.85 -5.95 -0.87
C VAL A 114 -1.59 -4.95 -1.75
N LEU A 115 -2.81 -5.31 -2.17
CA LEU A 115 -3.58 -4.58 -3.18
C LEU A 115 -4.93 -4.11 -2.64
N PRO A 116 -5.37 -2.88 -2.92
CA PRO A 116 -6.73 -2.46 -2.64
C PRO A 116 -7.69 -3.22 -3.57
N ILE A 117 -8.87 -3.59 -3.05
CA ILE A 117 -9.87 -4.38 -3.77
C ILE A 117 -11.30 -3.87 -3.61
N GLY A 118 -11.51 -2.76 -2.92
CA GLY A 118 -12.83 -2.24 -2.57
C GLY A 118 -13.57 -1.52 -3.68
N GLY A 119 -12.88 -1.19 -4.77
CA GLY A 119 -13.46 -0.42 -5.87
C GLY A 119 -13.74 1.05 -5.52
N ASN A 120 -14.54 1.72 -6.31
CA ASN A 120 -14.99 3.10 -6.23
C ASN A 120 -13.87 4.14 -6.14
N PHE A 121 -13.00 4.08 -5.14
CA PHE A 121 -11.86 5.00 -4.94
C PHE A 121 -10.52 4.41 -5.38
N THR A 122 -10.45 3.10 -5.52
CA THR A 122 -9.23 2.36 -5.85
C THR A 122 -9.56 1.22 -6.82
N MET A 123 -8.63 0.31 -7.06
CA MET A 123 -8.88 -0.92 -7.79
C MET A 123 -10.04 -1.71 -7.16
N ASP A 124 -10.84 -2.35 -7.99
CA ASP A 124 -11.77 -3.41 -7.61
C ASP A 124 -11.10 -4.80 -7.67
N VAL A 125 -11.89 -5.86 -7.50
CA VAL A 125 -11.40 -7.25 -7.53
C VAL A 125 -10.80 -7.62 -8.88
N GLU A 126 -11.39 -7.18 -9.99
CA GLU A 126 -10.93 -7.51 -11.35
C GLU A 126 -9.63 -6.77 -11.68
N ASP A 127 -9.56 -5.49 -11.35
CA ASP A 127 -8.34 -4.69 -11.46
C ASP A 127 -7.20 -5.27 -10.62
N ALA A 128 -7.48 -5.70 -9.39
CA ALA A 128 -6.48 -6.29 -8.51
C ALA A 128 -5.95 -7.65 -9.02
N ILE A 129 -6.80 -8.44 -9.68
CA ILE A 129 -6.36 -9.65 -10.40
C ILE A 129 -5.37 -9.25 -11.50
N MET A 130 -5.71 -8.24 -12.31
CA MET A 130 -4.84 -7.76 -13.40
C MET A 130 -3.55 -7.13 -12.84
N ALA A 131 -3.63 -6.36 -11.76
CA ALA A 131 -2.45 -5.82 -11.08
C ALA A 131 -1.51 -6.92 -10.59
N SER A 132 -2.06 -8.03 -10.06
CA SER A 132 -1.26 -9.18 -9.65
C SER A 132 -0.53 -9.86 -10.81
N ASP A 133 -1.12 -9.86 -12.02
CA ASP A 133 -0.42 -10.29 -13.25
C ASP A 133 0.70 -9.31 -13.62
N PHE A 134 0.45 -8.01 -13.54
CA PHE A 134 1.44 -6.98 -13.84
C PHE A 134 2.67 -7.10 -12.94
N VAL A 135 2.48 -7.33 -11.64
CA VAL A 135 3.59 -7.48 -10.69
C VAL A 135 4.13 -8.92 -10.60
N LYS A 136 3.56 -9.86 -11.37
CA LYS A 136 3.91 -11.29 -11.40
C LYS A 136 3.89 -11.95 -10.03
N CYS A 137 2.88 -11.63 -9.22
CA CYS A 137 2.70 -12.17 -7.87
C CYS A 137 1.33 -12.84 -7.74
N ASN A 138 1.32 -14.15 -7.47
CA ASN A 138 0.08 -14.91 -7.34
C ASN A 138 -0.48 -14.95 -5.91
N LYS A 139 0.24 -14.43 -4.92
CA LYS A 139 -0.19 -14.33 -3.52
C LYS A 139 -0.55 -12.88 -3.23
N VAL A 140 -1.84 -12.61 -3.02
CA VAL A 140 -2.37 -11.26 -2.84
C VAL A 140 -3.05 -11.14 -1.48
N LEU A 141 -2.69 -10.12 -0.71
CA LEU A 141 -3.42 -9.66 0.46
C LEU A 141 -4.33 -8.51 0.03
N GLY A 142 -5.64 -8.76 0.05
CA GLY A 142 -6.64 -7.74 -0.25
C GLY A 142 -6.86 -6.82 0.95
N TYR A 143 -6.94 -5.51 0.70
CA TYR A 143 -7.24 -4.52 1.73
C TYR A 143 -8.07 -3.36 1.15
N HIS A 144 -8.36 -2.34 1.96
CA HIS A 144 -9.11 -1.15 1.58
C HIS A 144 -10.52 -1.49 1.05
N TYR A 145 -11.25 -2.30 1.84
CA TYR A 145 -12.63 -2.68 1.59
C TYR A 145 -13.43 -2.74 2.90
N ASP A 146 -14.73 -2.66 2.82
CA ASP A 146 -15.71 -2.80 3.94
C ASP A 146 -15.63 -1.71 5.04
N THR A 147 -14.77 -0.71 4.93
CA THR A 147 -14.66 0.36 5.94
C THR A 147 -15.72 1.45 5.77
N ASN A 148 -16.35 1.53 4.60
CA ASN A 148 -17.54 2.34 4.36
C ASN A 148 -18.41 1.70 3.26
N PRO A 149 -19.70 2.12 3.12
CA PRO A 149 -20.62 1.49 2.15
C PRO A 149 -20.19 1.57 0.68
N LEU A 150 -19.38 2.55 0.29
CA LEU A 150 -18.96 2.77 -1.10
C LEU A 150 -17.85 1.80 -1.55
N ILE A 151 -17.17 1.15 -0.60
CA ILE A 151 -16.10 0.18 -0.87
C ILE A 151 -16.42 -1.19 -0.27
N LYS A 152 -17.71 -1.49 -0.15
CA LYS A 152 -18.18 -2.75 0.39
C LYS A 152 -18.08 -3.86 -0.66
N ILE A 153 -17.54 -5.01 -0.27
CA ILE A 153 -17.55 -6.24 -1.07
C ILE A 153 -18.70 -7.12 -0.58
N ASP A 154 -19.77 -7.20 -1.38
CA ASP A 154 -20.98 -7.95 -1.00
C ASP A 154 -20.76 -9.47 -0.98
N ASP A 155 -19.95 -10.01 -1.89
CA ASP A 155 -19.62 -11.44 -1.95
C ASP A 155 -18.10 -11.65 -1.92
N LYS A 156 -17.54 -11.80 -0.71
CA LYS A 156 -16.12 -12.09 -0.50
C LYS A 156 -15.71 -13.47 -1.02
N ASP A 157 -16.63 -14.42 -0.98
CA ASP A 157 -16.37 -15.77 -1.51
C ASP A 157 -16.25 -15.74 -3.03
N LEU A 158 -17.04 -14.90 -3.71
CA LEU A 158 -16.88 -14.66 -5.14
C LEU A 158 -15.53 -14.04 -5.44
N ALA A 159 -15.09 -13.03 -4.68
CA ALA A 159 -13.78 -12.42 -4.87
C ALA A 159 -12.65 -13.47 -4.74
N VAL A 160 -12.68 -14.30 -3.71
CA VAL A 160 -11.69 -15.39 -3.52
C VAL A 160 -11.74 -16.41 -4.68
N ARG A 161 -12.94 -16.81 -5.11
CA ARG A 161 -13.11 -17.74 -6.25
C ARG A 161 -12.59 -17.13 -7.57
N SER A 162 -12.79 -15.82 -7.80
CA SER A 162 -12.31 -15.13 -8.99
C SER A 162 -10.77 -15.14 -9.07
N PHE A 163 -10.08 -14.85 -7.98
CA PHE A 163 -8.63 -14.99 -7.90
C PHE A 163 -8.18 -16.44 -8.13
N LYS A 164 -8.83 -17.41 -7.47
CA LYS A 164 -8.51 -18.84 -7.61
C LYS A 164 -8.70 -19.33 -9.04
N ALA A 165 -9.72 -18.87 -9.75
CA ALA A 165 -9.96 -19.21 -11.17
C ALA A 165 -8.84 -18.72 -12.10
N LYS A 166 -8.03 -17.75 -11.67
CA LYS A 166 -6.84 -17.24 -12.36
C LYS A 166 -5.53 -17.82 -11.81
N GLY A 167 -5.59 -18.88 -10.99
CA GLY A 167 -4.41 -19.51 -10.41
C GLY A 167 -3.74 -18.68 -9.31
N LYS A 168 -4.49 -17.80 -8.64
CA LYS A 168 -4.00 -16.86 -7.64
C LYS A 168 -4.65 -17.13 -6.28
N GLU A 169 -3.97 -16.72 -5.22
CA GLU A 169 -4.45 -16.74 -3.84
C GLU A 169 -4.84 -15.33 -3.42
N LEU A 170 -6.10 -15.12 -3.04
CA LEU A 170 -6.56 -13.90 -2.36
C LEU A 170 -6.70 -14.19 -0.87
N ILE A 171 -5.96 -13.47 -0.07
CA ILE A 171 -6.01 -13.53 1.40
C ILE A 171 -6.83 -12.34 1.88
N LEU A 172 -7.90 -12.62 2.61
CA LEU A 172 -8.73 -11.62 3.29
C LEU A 172 -8.60 -11.85 4.79
N LEU A 173 -8.08 -10.86 5.51
CA LEU A 173 -7.87 -10.94 6.95
C LEU A 173 -8.97 -10.18 7.70
N GLY A 174 -9.47 -10.79 8.76
CA GLY A 174 -10.23 -10.06 9.76
C GLY A 174 -9.32 -9.19 10.63
N VAL A 175 -9.92 -8.20 11.30
CA VAL A 175 -9.18 -7.30 12.22
C VAL A 175 -8.44 -8.12 13.28
N GLY A 176 -7.15 -7.85 13.46
CA GLY A 176 -6.27 -8.55 14.41
C GLY A 176 -5.68 -9.88 13.91
N GLN A 177 -6.10 -10.39 12.75
CA GLN A 177 -5.49 -11.56 12.14
C GLN A 177 -4.13 -11.25 11.53
N LYS A 178 -3.30 -12.29 11.37
CA LYS A 178 -1.95 -12.20 10.82
C LYS A 178 -1.76 -13.22 9.70
N VAL A 179 -0.93 -12.87 8.72
CA VAL A 179 -0.45 -13.77 7.67
C VAL A 179 1.08 -13.69 7.62
N LEU A 180 1.71 -14.80 7.29
CA LEU A 180 3.14 -14.86 6.97
C LEU A 180 3.32 -14.62 5.46
N ALA A 181 4.19 -13.66 5.10
CA ALA A 181 4.53 -13.34 3.71
C ALA A 181 5.39 -14.44 3.06
#